data_912af124df942e3b0b755717f5575871
#
_entry.id   912af124df942e3b0b755717f5575871
#
_cell.length_a   1.000
_cell.length_b   1.000
_cell.length_c   1.000
_cell.angle_alpha   90.00
_cell.angle_beta   90.00
_cell.angle_gamma   90.00
#
_symmetry.space_group_name_H-M   'P 1'
#
loop_
_entity.id
_entity.type
_entity.pdbx_description
1 polymer ?
#
loop_
_entity_poly.entity_id
_entity_poly.type
_entity_poly.pdbx_seq_one_letter_code
_entity_poly.pdbx_strand_id
1 'polypeptide(L)'
;QDLISEGEIEGFASASKEGLTKGTTAYQNASLKDVFLDDTPILQSTANSSSPSDNDFNFQNVTFKSKFGTSNQTAMSGIPAESRSPTTVAVTVTTSSPVTRQVTNTDVDAIIVTLTWPQIQFAKDNGDVLGDTVAYKIQVQYNGGGFSDVISTSVSGRTADAYARDHRINVTGAFPVDV
;
A
#
# COMPACT_ATOMS: atom_id res chain seq x y z
N GLN A 1 -2.39 12.94 2.65
CA GLN A 1 -3.55 12.85 1.73
C GLN A 1 -4.79 13.31 2.46
N ASP A 2 -5.48 14.30 1.88
CA ASP A 2 -6.71 14.83 2.44
C ASP A 2 -7.87 14.54 1.50
N LEU A 3 -8.95 14.00 2.03
CA LEU A 3 -10.23 13.84 1.34
C LEU A 3 -11.08 15.07 1.67
N ILE A 4 -11.39 15.87 0.64
CA ILE A 4 -12.09 17.16 0.81
C ILE A 4 -13.60 16.98 0.65
N SER A 5 -14.05 16.01 -0.20
CA SER A 5 -15.46 15.79 -0.52
C SER A 5 -15.71 14.34 -0.87
N GLU A 6 -16.94 13.85 -0.61
CA GLU A 6 -17.41 12.52 -1.01
C GLU A 6 -17.87 12.46 -2.48
N GLY A 7 -17.89 13.57 -3.18
CA GLY A 7 -18.35 13.64 -4.57
C GLY A 7 -17.46 14.51 -5.43
N GLU A 8 -17.88 14.68 -6.68
CA GLU A 8 -17.17 15.54 -7.63
C GLU A 8 -17.23 17.00 -7.19
N ILE A 9 -16.05 17.66 -7.21
CA ILE A 9 -15.92 19.09 -6.93
C ILE A 9 -15.65 19.86 -8.21
N GLU A 10 -16.12 21.11 -8.26
CA GLU A 10 -15.93 21.99 -9.41
C GLU A 10 -14.46 22.30 -9.67
N GLY A 11 -13.64 22.43 -8.61
CA GLY A 11 -12.21 22.69 -8.68
C GLY A 11 -11.76 23.82 -7.78
N PHE A 12 -10.63 24.42 -8.13
CA PHE A 12 -10.01 25.49 -7.35
C PHE A 12 -10.53 26.86 -7.78
N ALA A 13 -10.77 27.74 -6.83
CA ALA A 13 -11.38 29.05 -7.03
C ALA A 13 -10.53 29.98 -7.92
N SER A 14 -9.21 30.00 -7.69
CA SER A 14 -8.29 30.83 -8.49
C SER A 14 -8.22 30.37 -9.95
N ALA A 15 -8.16 29.07 -10.19
CA ALA A 15 -8.18 28.52 -11.55
C ALA A 15 -9.51 28.84 -12.28
N SER A 16 -10.62 28.76 -11.56
CA SER A 16 -11.95 29.11 -12.09
C SER A 16 -12.06 30.59 -12.43
N LYS A 17 -11.59 31.49 -11.54
CA LYS A 17 -11.57 32.95 -11.78
C LYS A 17 -10.71 33.34 -12.96
N GLU A 18 -9.62 32.63 -13.22
CA GLU A 18 -8.74 32.86 -14.37
C GLU A 18 -9.27 32.20 -15.65
N GLY A 19 -10.39 31.48 -15.61
CA GLY A 19 -11.00 30.82 -16.77
C GLY A 19 -10.16 29.69 -17.35
N LEU A 20 -9.36 29.01 -16.50
CA LEU A 20 -8.41 28.01 -16.93
C LEU A 20 -9.06 26.62 -17.07
N THR A 21 -8.58 25.85 -18.03
CA THR A 21 -9.10 24.51 -18.31
C THR A 21 -8.43 23.47 -17.42
N LYS A 22 -9.23 22.64 -16.74
CA LYS A 22 -8.75 21.50 -15.92
C LYS A 22 -7.79 20.62 -16.72
N GLY A 23 -6.72 20.17 -16.07
CA GLY A 23 -5.70 19.32 -16.67
C GLY A 23 -4.55 20.06 -17.37
N THR A 24 -4.61 21.37 -17.50
CA THR A 24 -3.49 22.19 -18.02
C THR A 24 -2.51 22.57 -16.91
N THR A 25 -1.25 22.85 -17.27
CA THR A 25 -0.24 23.34 -16.34
C THR A 25 -0.65 24.68 -15.70
N ALA A 26 -1.25 25.57 -16.49
CA ALA A 26 -1.76 26.84 -15.96
C ALA A 26 -2.83 26.64 -14.88
N TYR A 27 -3.75 25.69 -15.09
CA TYR A 27 -4.74 25.32 -14.08
C TYR A 27 -4.07 24.78 -12.81
N GLN A 28 -3.08 23.90 -12.95
CA GLN A 28 -2.35 23.35 -11.80
C GLN A 28 -1.61 24.44 -11.02
N ASN A 29 -0.97 25.38 -11.71
CA ASN A 29 -0.32 26.51 -11.07
C ASN A 29 -1.33 27.43 -10.36
N ALA A 30 -2.44 27.77 -11.00
CA ALA A 30 -3.50 28.57 -10.37
C ALA A 30 -4.06 27.90 -9.11
N SER A 31 -4.18 26.57 -9.10
CA SER A 31 -4.63 25.81 -7.94
C SER A 31 -3.70 25.99 -6.72
N LEU A 32 -2.42 26.22 -6.94
CA LEU A 32 -1.46 26.45 -5.85
C LEU A 32 -1.63 27.76 -5.12
N LYS A 33 -2.42 28.70 -5.66
CA LYS A 33 -2.84 29.93 -4.98
C LYS A 33 -3.89 29.67 -3.90
N ASP A 34 -4.61 28.54 -4.03
CA ASP A 34 -5.68 28.14 -3.12
C ASP A 34 -5.22 27.02 -2.14
N VAL A 35 -3.96 26.60 -2.21
CA VAL A 35 -3.36 25.62 -1.31
C VAL A 35 -2.40 26.32 -0.36
N PHE A 36 -2.68 26.24 0.92
CA PHE A 36 -1.95 26.93 1.98
C PHE A 36 -1.14 25.94 2.82
N LEU A 37 0.07 26.32 3.14
CA LEU A 37 0.90 25.69 4.15
C LEU A 37 1.15 26.78 5.22
N ASP A 38 0.68 26.52 6.44
CA ASP A 38 0.79 27.46 7.56
C ASP A 38 0.31 28.89 7.17
N ASP A 39 -0.95 28.98 6.69
CA ASP A 39 -1.62 30.19 6.23
C ASP A 39 -0.95 30.92 5.05
N THR A 40 0.09 30.36 4.47
CA THR A 40 0.79 30.93 3.31
C THR A 40 0.49 30.09 2.06
N PRO A 41 -0.01 30.70 0.95
CA PRO A 41 -0.28 29.96 -0.29
C PRO A 41 1.02 29.46 -0.92
N ILE A 42 0.98 28.32 -1.61
CA ILE A 42 2.17 27.78 -2.26
C ILE A 42 2.66 28.74 -3.38
N LEU A 43 1.73 29.22 -4.20
CA LEU A 43 1.99 30.22 -5.23
C LEU A 43 1.36 31.55 -4.81
N GLN A 44 2.09 32.65 -4.98
CA GLN A 44 1.59 33.99 -4.68
C GLN A 44 0.34 34.32 -5.50
N SER A 45 -0.64 34.97 -4.88
CA SER A 45 -1.92 35.28 -5.52
C SER A 45 -1.78 36.17 -6.76
N THR A 46 -0.72 36.97 -6.83
CA THR A 46 -0.39 37.90 -7.95
C THR A 46 0.40 37.24 -9.07
N ALA A 47 0.88 36.01 -8.86
CA ALA A 47 1.69 35.30 -9.86
C ALA A 47 0.92 35.02 -11.16
N ASN A 48 1.64 34.98 -12.28
CA ASN A 48 1.06 34.57 -13.54
C ASN A 48 0.97 33.03 -13.60
N SER A 49 -0.24 32.49 -13.53
CA SER A 49 -0.47 31.04 -13.51
C SER A 49 0.02 30.31 -14.78
N SER A 50 0.05 31.00 -15.92
CA SER A 50 0.50 30.40 -17.19
C SER A 50 2.03 30.28 -17.26
N SER A 51 2.77 31.11 -16.54
CA SER A 51 4.25 31.12 -16.54
C SER A 51 4.78 31.73 -15.24
N PRO A 52 4.63 31.04 -14.11
CA PRO A 52 5.20 31.54 -12.84
C PRO A 52 6.73 31.40 -12.88
N SER A 53 7.40 32.38 -12.25
CA SER A 53 8.84 32.31 -11.99
C SER A 53 9.11 31.61 -10.64
N ASP A 54 10.35 31.19 -10.40
CA ASP A 54 10.72 30.56 -9.12
C ASP A 54 10.47 31.51 -7.92
N ASN A 55 10.57 32.82 -8.11
CA ASN A 55 10.31 33.81 -7.06
C ASN A 55 8.83 33.98 -6.73
N ASP A 56 7.93 33.48 -7.56
CA ASP A 56 6.48 33.53 -7.33
C ASP A 56 6.05 32.43 -6.35
N PHE A 57 6.89 31.43 -6.08
CA PHE A 57 6.62 30.36 -5.14
C PHE A 57 7.12 30.73 -3.73
N ASN A 58 6.22 30.63 -2.75
CA ASN A 58 6.56 30.84 -1.34
C ASN A 58 7.31 29.63 -0.74
N PHE A 59 7.19 28.46 -1.36
CA PHE A 59 7.84 27.22 -0.92
C PHE A 59 8.53 26.55 -2.10
N GLN A 60 9.74 26.00 -1.86
CA GLN A 60 10.51 25.26 -2.83
C GLN A 60 10.33 23.75 -2.65
N ASN A 61 10.47 22.99 -3.73
CA ASN A 61 10.41 21.52 -3.73
C ASN A 61 9.06 20.94 -3.25
N VAL A 62 7.97 21.66 -3.45
CA VAL A 62 6.62 21.16 -3.14
C VAL A 62 6.02 20.50 -4.37
N THR A 63 5.56 19.28 -4.22
CA THR A 63 4.75 18.58 -5.24
C THR A 63 3.31 18.51 -4.79
N PHE A 64 2.41 19.07 -5.60
CA PHE A 64 0.98 19.05 -5.36
C PHE A 64 0.27 18.24 -6.44
N LYS A 65 -0.65 17.38 -6.04
CA LYS A 65 -1.52 16.62 -6.93
C LYS A 65 -2.95 16.69 -6.44
N SER A 66 -3.89 16.89 -7.34
CA SER A 66 -5.31 16.94 -7.04
C SER A 66 -6.12 16.04 -7.96
N LYS A 67 -7.23 15.55 -7.45
CA LYS A 67 -8.28 14.83 -8.18
C LYS A 67 -9.63 15.41 -7.79
N PHE A 68 -10.57 15.46 -8.70
CA PHE A 68 -11.82 16.18 -8.53
C PHE A 68 -13.03 15.28 -8.23
N GLY A 69 -12.84 13.96 -8.09
CA GLY A 69 -13.91 13.03 -7.74
C GLY A 69 -14.78 12.60 -8.93
N THR A 70 -14.30 12.75 -10.16
CA THR A 70 -15.05 12.26 -11.34
C THR A 70 -15.20 10.75 -11.31
N SER A 71 -16.32 10.23 -11.81
CA SER A 71 -16.67 8.80 -11.74
C SER A 71 -15.67 7.86 -12.43
N ASN A 72 -14.89 8.39 -13.40
CA ASN A 72 -13.90 7.64 -14.16
C ASN A 72 -12.45 8.08 -13.88
N GLN A 73 -12.22 8.80 -12.79
CA GLN A 73 -10.86 9.27 -12.51
C GLN A 73 -9.91 8.11 -12.16
N THR A 74 -8.71 8.17 -12.69
CA THR A 74 -7.64 7.23 -12.34
C THR A 74 -7.11 7.50 -10.95
N ALA A 75 -6.49 6.49 -10.33
CA ALA A 75 -5.80 6.64 -9.04
C ALA A 75 -4.76 7.77 -9.10
N MET A 76 -4.52 8.41 -7.95
CA MET A 76 -3.50 9.47 -7.83
C MET A 76 -2.11 8.81 -7.80
N SER A 77 -1.27 9.16 -8.76
CA SER A 77 0.10 8.62 -8.83
C SER A 77 0.94 9.09 -7.63
N GLY A 78 1.72 8.18 -7.06
CA GLY A 78 2.59 8.44 -5.89
C GLY A 78 1.90 8.27 -4.54
N ILE A 79 0.61 7.97 -4.52
CA ILE A 79 -0.08 7.45 -3.33
C ILE A 79 -0.19 5.94 -3.55
N PRO A 80 0.39 5.09 -2.70
CA PRO A 80 0.22 3.66 -2.82
C PRO A 80 -1.26 3.32 -2.59
N ALA A 81 -1.98 3.05 -3.68
CA ALA A 81 -3.29 2.44 -3.62
C ALA A 81 -3.07 0.93 -3.42
N GLU A 82 -3.25 0.43 -2.22
CA GLU A 82 -3.23 -0.99 -1.97
C GLU A 82 -4.65 -1.56 -2.15
N SER A 83 -4.83 -2.36 -3.19
CA SER A 83 -6.02 -3.19 -3.34
C SER A 83 -5.70 -4.60 -2.87
N ARG A 84 -6.45 -5.12 -1.91
CA ARG A 84 -6.27 -6.48 -1.39
C ARG A 84 -7.43 -7.37 -1.82
N SER A 85 -7.11 -8.55 -2.34
CA SER A 85 -8.07 -9.61 -2.61
C SER A 85 -7.78 -10.80 -1.66
N PRO A 86 -8.36 -10.81 -0.46
CA PRO A 86 -8.08 -11.87 0.50
C PRO A 86 -8.71 -13.19 0.06
N THR A 87 -7.92 -14.27 0.17
CA THR A 87 -8.39 -15.64 -0.05
C THR A 87 -8.16 -16.44 1.21
N THR A 88 -9.22 -16.96 1.79
CA THR A 88 -9.12 -17.84 2.96
C THR A 88 -8.58 -19.19 2.54
N VAL A 89 -7.43 -19.57 3.09
CA VAL A 89 -6.80 -20.89 2.86
C VAL A 89 -7.28 -21.91 3.88
N ALA A 90 -7.39 -21.52 5.16
CA ALA A 90 -7.93 -22.30 6.28
C ALA A 90 -7.44 -23.75 6.36
N VAL A 91 -6.13 -23.97 6.15
CA VAL A 91 -5.49 -25.29 6.15
C VAL A 91 -4.38 -25.30 7.19
N THR A 92 -4.30 -26.38 7.96
CA THR A 92 -3.18 -26.60 8.88
C THR A 92 -1.94 -27.01 8.10
N VAL A 93 -0.87 -26.23 8.26
CA VAL A 93 0.44 -26.49 7.68
C VAL A 93 1.29 -27.29 8.67
N THR A 94 1.90 -28.36 8.21
CA THR A 94 2.86 -29.15 8.99
C THR A 94 4.13 -29.41 8.17
N THR A 95 5.20 -29.83 8.81
CA THR A 95 6.46 -30.17 8.13
C THR A 95 6.28 -31.27 7.07
N SER A 96 5.36 -32.21 7.30
CA SER A 96 5.07 -33.31 6.38
C SER A 96 3.99 -32.97 5.33
N SER A 97 3.29 -31.87 5.49
CA SER A 97 2.20 -31.44 4.61
C SER A 97 2.30 -29.95 4.32
N PRO A 98 3.23 -29.52 3.49
CA PRO A 98 3.29 -28.16 3.00
C PRO A 98 2.05 -27.84 2.17
N VAL A 99 1.65 -26.59 2.15
CA VAL A 99 0.48 -26.11 1.40
C VAL A 99 0.96 -25.16 0.33
N THR A 100 0.54 -25.42 -0.91
CA THR A 100 0.84 -24.54 -2.05
C THR A 100 -0.43 -23.86 -2.53
N ARG A 101 -0.32 -22.58 -2.85
CA ARG A 101 -1.37 -21.78 -3.48
C ARG A 101 -0.82 -21.05 -4.68
N GLN A 102 -1.56 -21.12 -5.78
CA GLN A 102 -1.18 -20.47 -7.04
C GLN A 102 -1.90 -19.15 -7.22
N VAL A 103 -1.14 -18.12 -7.59
CA VAL A 103 -1.62 -16.80 -7.98
C VAL A 103 -1.39 -16.65 -9.49
N THR A 104 -2.48 -16.45 -10.24
CA THR A 104 -2.46 -16.32 -11.70
C THR A 104 -2.70 -14.89 -12.17
N ASN A 105 -3.24 -14.02 -11.29
CA ASN A 105 -3.49 -12.62 -11.64
C ASN A 105 -2.16 -11.87 -11.79
N THR A 106 -1.90 -11.40 -13.00
CA THR A 106 -0.64 -10.71 -13.37
C THR A 106 -0.53 -9.28 -12.83
N ASP A 107 -1.64 -8.72 -12.31
CA ASP A 107 -1.68 -7.36 -11.74
C ASP A 107 -1.26 -7.31 -10.26
N VAL A 108 -0.85 -8.46 -9.70
CA VAL A 108 -0.44 -8.57 -8.31
C VAL A 108 1.03 -8.17 -8.15
N ASP A 109 1.28 -7.12 -7.38
CA ASP A 109 2.64 -6.64 -7.05
C ASP A 109 3.23 -7.35 -5.82
N ALA A 110 2.39 -7.84 -4.92
CA ALA A 110 2.82 -8.54 -3.72
C ALA A 110 1.78 -9.54 -3.23
N ILE A 111 2.25 -10.58 -2.56
CA ILE A 111 1.44 -11.59 -1.88
C ILE A 111 1.65 -11.43 -0.39
N ILE A 112 0.55 -11.40 0.38
CA ILE A 112 0.60 -11.40 1.85
C ILE A 112 0.18 -12.79 2.33
N VAL A 113 1.09 -13.45 3.03
CA VAL A 113 0.85 -14.74 3.67
C VAL A 113 0.65 -14.52 5.17
N THR A 114 -0.56 -14.80 5.65
CA THR A 114 -0.88 -14.77 7.08
C THR A 114 -0.79 -16.16 7.65
N LEU A 115 0.11 -16.36 8.60
CA LEU A 115 0.23 -17.59 9.38
C LEU A 115 -0.35 -17.36 10.77
N THR A 116 -1.14 -18.32 11.25
CA THR A 116 -1.74 -18.26 12.59
C THR A 116 -1.37 -19.49 13.38
N TRP A 117 -0.78 -19.29 14.54
CA TRP A 117 -0.51 -20.33 15.54
C TRP A 117 -1.62 -20.28 16.60
N PRO A 118 -2.35 -21.38 16.82
CA PRO A 118 -3.41 -21.41 17.84
C PRO A 118 -2.89 -21.14 19.25
N GLN A 119 -1.65 -21.54 19.52
CA GLN A 119 -0.91 -21.28 20.76
C GLN A 119 0.60 -21.40 20.48
N ILE A 120 1.41 -20.77 21.33
CA ILE A 120 2.88 -20.89 21.29
C ILE A 120 3.35 -21.31 22.69
N GLN A 121 2.86 -22.45 23.16
CA GLN A 121 3.22 -23.07 24.41
C GLN A 121 2.91 -24.55 24.38
N PHE A 122 3.56 -25.30 25.26
CA PHE A 122 3.21 -26.70 25.53
C PHE A 122 3.21 -27.00 27.02
N ALA A 123 2.39 -27.96 27.44
CA ALA A 123 2.35 -28.45 28.81
C ALA A 123 3.20 -29.73 28.91
N LYS A 124 4.00 -29.81 29.95
CA LYS A 124 4.71 -31.03 30.35
C LYS A 124 3.80 -31.96 31.12
N ASP A 125 4.18 -33.23 31.22
CA ASP A 125 3.45 -34.25 31.99
C ASP A 125 3.35 -33.92 33.50
N ASN A 126 4.27 -33.11 34.01
CA ASN A 126 4.24 -32.62 35.39
C ASN A 126 3.32 -31.41 35.63
N GLY A 127 2.65 -30.92 34.57
CA GLY A 127 1.76 -29.76 34.62
C GLY A 127 2.43 -28.40 34.36
N ASP A 128 3.75 -28.34 34.19
CA ASP A 128 4.44 -27.10 33.85
C ASP A 128 4.08 -26.65 32.42
N VAL A 129 3.78 -25.38 32.23
CA VAL A 129 3.59 -24.78 30.94
C VAL A 129 4.86 -24.04 30.52
N LEU A 130 5.41 -24.43 29.41
CA LEU A 130 6.62 -23.82 28.84
C LEU A 130 6.29 -23.10 27.50
N GLY A 131 7.13 -22.11 27.17
CA GLY A 131 7.14 -21.53 25.86
C GLY A 131 7.61 -22.51 24.79
N ASP A 132 7.22 -22.25 23.56
CA ASP A 132 7.60 -23.06 22.41
C ASP A 132 8.24 -22.19 21.32
N THR A 133 8.94 -22.84 20.40
CA THR A 133 9.57 -22.21 19.24
C THR A 133 9.23 -23.02 18.00
N VAL A 134 8.48 -22.39 17.08
CA VAL A 134 8.06 -23.01 15.82
C VAL A 134 8.84 -22.41 14.67
N ALA A 135 9.70 -23.19 14.05
CA ALA A 135 10.40 -22.81 12.83
C ALA A 135 9.48 -23.01 11.61
N TYR A 136 9.54 -22.09 10.65
CA TYR A 136 8.76 -22.18 9.43
C TYR A 136 9.48 -21.51 8.26
N LYS A 137 9.03 -21.85 7.06
CA LYS A 137 9.52 -21.29 5.80
C LYS A 137 8.35 -20.90 4.93
N ILE A 138 8.56 -19.86 4.13
CA ILE A 138 7.71 -19.53 2.99
C ILE A 138 8.61 -19.59 1.76
N GLN A 139 8.15 -20.30 0.77
CA GLN A 139 8.85 -20.51 -0.50
C GLN A 139 8.01 -19.94 -1.63
N VAL A 140 8.66 -19.50 -2.69
CA VAL A 140 8.00 -18.99 -3.90
C VAL A 140 8.61 -19.69 -5.13
N GLN A 141 7.73 -20.02 -6.05
CA GLN A 141 8.08 -20.50 -7.39
C GLN A 141 7.46 -19.58 -8.43
N TYR A 142 8.23 -19.14 -9.39
CA TYR A 142 7.77 -18.35 -10.54
C TYR A 142 7.74 -19.22 -11.79
N ASN A 143 6.59 -19.25 -12.47
CA ASN A 143 6.39 -19.93 -13.76
C ASN A 143 6.98 -21.35 -13.84
N GLY A 144 6.84 -22.13 -12.78
CA GLY A 144 7.34 -23.51 -12.72
C GLY A 144 8.86 -23.67 -12.58
N GLY A 145 9.60 -22.59 -12.27
CA GLY A 145 11.06 -22.59 -12.20
C GLY A 145 11.68 -23.24 -10.95
N GLY A 146 10.85 -23.79 -10.05
CA GLY A 146 11.29 -24.39 -8.79
C GLY A 146 11.14 -23.45 -7.59
N PHE A 147 10.87 -24.03 -6.41
CA PHE A 147 10.68 -23.27 -5.17
C PHE A 147 12.01 -22.76 -4.61
N SER A 148 12.00 -21.51 -4.15
CA SER A 148 13.09 -20.89 -3.42
C SER A 148 12.61 -20.31 -2.08
N ASP A 149 13.44 -20.36 -1.05
CA ASP A 149 13.13 -19.80 0.27
C ASP A 149 13.11 -18.27 0.19
N VAL A 150 11.98 -17.64 0.45
CA VAL A 150 11.85 -16.18 0.59
C VAL A 150 11.78 -15.75 2.04
N ILE A 151 11.30 -16.64 2.92
CA ILE A 151 11.30 -16.47 4.37
C ILE A 151 11.72 -17.80 5.01
N SER A 152 12.68 -17.73 5.92
CA SER A 152 13.10 -18.86 6.77
C SER A 152 13.36 -18.28 8.16
N THR A 153 12.47 -18.56 9.11
CA THR A 153 12.49 -17.94 10.45
C THR A 153 11.75 -18.81 11.46
N SER A 154 11.60 -18.29 12.67
CA SER A 154 10.82 -18.93 13.73
C SER A 154 9.95 -17.91 14.47
N VAL A 155 8.95 -18.40 15.15
CA VAL A 155 8.18 -17.68 16.16
C VAL A 155 8.41 -18.37 17.50
N SER A 156 8.66 -17.57 18.53
CA SER A 156 8.85 -18.07 19.90
C SER A 156 7.95 -17.31 20.85
N GLY A 157 7.40 -17.98 21.83
CA GLY A 157 6.54 -17.35 22.82
C GLY A 157 6.09 -18.31 23.90
N ARG A 158 5.28 -17.77 24.82
CA ARG A 158 4.55 -18.54 25.85
C ARG A 158 3.16 -17.96 25.96
N THR A 159 2.27 -18.35 25.03
CA THR A 159 0.89 -17.87 25.02
C THR A 159 -0.07 -18.99 24.66
N ALA A 160 -1.22 -19.01 25.33
CA ALA A 160 -2.35 -19.87 25.02
C ALA A 160 -3.26 -19.24 23.95
N ASP A 161 -3.13 -17.94 23.72
CA ASP A 161 -3.92 -17.22 22.74
C ASP A 161 -3.35 -17.38 21.33
N ALA A 162 -4.23 -17.33 20.36
CA ALA A 162 -3.84 -17.38 18.95
C ALA A 162 -2.96 -16.16 18.59
N TYR A 163 -1.87 -16.43 17.88
CA TYR A 163 -0.93 -15.43 17.38
C TYR A 163 -0.86 -15.49 15.87
N ALA A 164 -1.04 -14.38 15.21
CA ALA A 164 -0.94 -14.27 13.76
C ALA A 164 0.25 -13.39 13.33
N ARG A 165 0.86 -13.72 12.21
CA ARG A 165 1.94 -12.95 11.61
C ARG A 165 1.75 -12.88 10.10
N ASP A 166 1.81 -11.66 9.57
CA ASP A 166 1.77 -11.38 8.15
C ASP A 166 3.17 -11.30 7.55
N HIS A 167 3.32 -11.87 6.37
CA HIS A 167 4.53 -11.77 5.56
C HIS A 167 4.18 -11.23 4.18
N ARG A 168 4.69 -10.05 3.87
CA ARG A 168 4.57 -9.45 2.54
C ARG A 168 5.74 -9.87 1.66
N ILE A 169 5.42 -10.47 0.52
CA ILE A 169 6.38 -10.96 -0.47
C ILE A 169 6.14 -10.18 -1.76
N ASN A 170 7.10 -9.41 -2.20
CA ASN A 170 7.01 -8.72 -3.49
C ASN A 170 7.16 -9.73 -4.62
N VAL A 171 6.27 -9.62 -5.62
CA VAL A 171 6.36 -10.44 -6.83
C VAL A 171 7.41 -9.84 -7.75
N THR A 172 8.45 -10.61 -8.06
CA THR A 172 9.58 -10.16 -8.89
C THR A 172 9.79 -10.99 -10.14
N GLY A 173 9.03 -12.07 -10.30
CA GLY A 173 9.17 -13.00 -11.40
C GLY A 173 7.90 -13.16 -12.24
N ALA A 174 7.96 -14.03 -13.23
CA ALA A 174 6.86 -14.29 -14.15
C ALA A 174 5.76 -15.14 -13.49
N PHE A 175 4.51 -14.91 -13.91
CA PHE A 175 3.35 -15.69 -13.50
C PHE A 175 3.24 -17.02 -14.27
N PRO A 176 2.54 -18.02 -13.69
CA PRO A 176 1.92 -18.04 -12.38
C PRO A 176 2.95 -18.05 -11.24
N VAL A 177 2.53 -17.56 -10.06
CA VAL A 177 3.33 -17.60 -8.85
C VAL A 177 2.73 -18.62 -7.89
N ASP A 178 3.50 -19.60 -7.47
CA ASP A 178 3.14 -20.55 -6.41
C ASP A 178 3.82 -20.15 -5.10
N VAL A 179 3.05 -20.17 -4.02
CA VAL A 179 3.53 -19.86 -2.67
C VAL A 179 3.16 -20.98 -1.72
#